data_bf6c931fc25930bdc594273117bcf39c
#
_entry.id   bf6c931fc25930bdc594273117bcf39c
#
_cell.length_a   1.000
_cell.length_b   1.000
_cell.length_c   1.000
_cell.angle_alpha   90.00
_cell.angle_beta   90.00
_cell.angle_gamma   90.00
#
_symmetry.space_group_name_H-M   'P 1'
#
loop_
_entity.id
_entity.type
_entity.pdbx_description
1 polymer ?
#
loop_
_entity_poly.entity_id
_entity_poly.type
_entity_poly.pdbx_seq_one_letter_code
_entity_poly.pdbx_strand_id
1 'polypeptide(L)'
;DHRHFYSPRNGIIFQAMINLDGRREPIDVVTVKEELKKVKKLEQVGDVDYLLELMDSVSTSANAEYYARIIFEKFILRNLIDISSNIVERCLDSSNNTFSILDDAEQKILDISESLSKKKIISVRDEMDKIFEELYERKMNKNIEGIPTGYDELDNLTGGFHKSELIVVAGRPSHGKTAFAMNIASNAALKYGKKVAIFSLEMSYKELIYRLLASVLRVDGKKLKLGRLQGHEWDRVAQDFGKLKTDLYIDDSSELSILEIRAKARRMKQE
;
A
#
# COMPACT_ATOMS: atom_id res chain seq x y z
N ASP A 1 -0.76 16.40 -16.03
CA ASP A 1 0.36 17.17 -15.48
C ASP A 1 1.29 17.54 -16.63
N HIS A 2 1.85 18.77 -16.63
CA HIS A 2 2.73 19.30 -17.67
C HIS A 2 4.03 18.48 -17.86
N ARG A 3 4.47 17.79 -16.80
CA ARG A 3 5.66 16.91 -16.79
C ARG A 3 5.50 15.64 -17.61
N HIS A 4 4.27 15.28 -17.97
CA HIS A 4 4.02 14.07 -18.75
C HIS A 4 4.45 14.19 -20.21
N PHE A 5 4.59 15.42 -20.71
CA PHE A 5 4.97 15.66 -22.11
C PHE A 5 6.48 15.43 -22.34
N TYR A 6 6.83 14.77 -23.45
CA TYR A 6 8.22 14.59 -23.86
C TYR A 6 8.85 15.92 -24.29
N SER A 7 8.10 16.69 -25.08
CA SER A 7 8.55 18.02 -25.51
C SER A 7 8.33 19.05 -24.40
N PRO A 8 9.38 19.74 -23.92
CA PRO A 8 9.22 20.79 -22.92
C PRO A 8 8.27 21.91 -23.38
N ARG A 9 8.23 22.20 -24.69
CA ARG A 9 7.31 23.18 -25.27
C ARG A 9 5.85 22.82 -24.98
N ASN A 10 5.46 21.57 -25.20
CA ASN A 10 4.10 21.12 -24.95
C ASN A 10 3.74 21.12 -23.46
N GLY A 11 4.71 20.80 -22.60
CA GLY A 11 4.54 20.95 -21.16
C GLY A 11 4.26 22.38 -20.72
N ILE A 12 5.02 23.34 -21.28
CA ILE A 12 4.84 24.78 -20.98
C ILE A 12 3.46 25.25 -21.46
N ILE A 13 3.05 24.88 -22.66
CA ILE A 13 1.73 25.25 -23.22
C ILE A 13 0.63 24.63 -22.34
N PHE A 14 0.74 23.37 -21.99
CA PHE A 14 -0.24 22.70 -21.14
C PHE A 14 -0.33 23.35 -19.76
N GLN A 15 0.79 23.78 -19.17
CA GLN A 15 0.78 24.52 -17.91
C GLN A 15 0.06 25.87 -18.02
N ALA A 16 0.25 26.57 -19.14
CA ALA A 16 -0.49 27.82 -19.40
C ALA A 16 -2.01 27.56 -19.50
N MET A 17 -2.42 26.48 -20.15
CA MET A 17 -3.83 26.06 -20.19
C MET A 17 -4.39 25.74 -18.79
N ILE A 18 -3.65 25.02 -17.95
CA ILE A 18 -4.05 24.76 -16.56
C ILE A 18 -4.21 26.06 -15.75
N ASN A 19 -3.33 27.02 -15.96
CA ASN A 19 -3.40 28.30 -15.26
C ASN A 19 -4.66 29.11 -15.66
N LEU A 20 -5.03 29.08 -16.95
CA LEU A 20 -6.25 29.69 -17.48
C LEU A 20 -7.50 29.00 -16.92
N ASP A 21 -7.52 27.66 -16.94
CA ASP A 21 -8.61 26.87 -16.38
C ASP A 21 -8.84 27.16 -14.88
N GLY A 22 -7.76 27.22 -14.10
CA GLY A 22 -7.81 27.58 -12.68
C GLY A 22 -8.41 28.96 -12.38
N ARG A 23 -8.33 29.89 -13.34
CA ARG A 23 -8.97 31.21 -13.30
C ARG A 23 -10.33 31.25 -14.00
N ARG A 24 -10.79 30.12 -14.55
CA ARG A 24 -12.01 30.01 -15.36
C ARG A 24 -12.03 30.94 -16.57
N GLU A 25 -10.85 31.16 -17.15
CA GLU A 25 -10.69 31.93 -18.39
C GLU A 25 -10.84 31.00 -19.59
N PRO A 26 -11.35 31.48 -20.74
CA PRO A 26 -11.40 30.68 -21.98
C PRO A 26 -10.02 30.17 -22.39
N ILE A 27 -9.97 28.98 -22.94
CA ILE A 27 -8.71 28.39 -23.44
C ILE A 27 -8.76 28.39 -24.96
N ASP A 28 -8.10 29.35 -25.58
CA ASP A 28 -7.92 29.48 -27.02
C ASP A 28 -6.50 29.99 -27.34
N VAL A 29 -6.15 30.09 -28.62
CA VAL A 29 -4.81 30.53 -29.03
C VAL A 29 -4.48 31.93 -28.51
N VAL A 30 -5.46 32.82 -28.43
CA VAL A 30 -5.25 34.22 -28.00
C VAL A 30 -4.93 34.26 -26.52
N THR A 31 -5.75 33.62 -25.70
CA THR A 31 -5.58 33.58 -24.24
C THR A 31 -4.32 32.81 -23.83
N VAL A 32 -4.01 31.68 -24.47
CA VAL A 32 -2.78 30.92 -24.22
C VAL A 32 -1.55 31.74 -24.60
N LYS A 33 -1.57 32.43 -25.76
CA LYS A 33 -0.50 33.36 -26.17
C LYS A 33 -0.24 34.44 -25.13
N GLU A 34 -1.30 35.10 -24.66
CA GLU A 34 -1.16 36.17 -23.66
C GLU A 34 -0.65 35.65 -22.33
N GLU A 35 -1.08 34.44 -21.90
CA GLU A 35 -0.56 33.79 -20.72
C GLU A 35 0.93 33.45 -20.86
N LEU A 36 1.35 32.90 -21.99
CA LEU A 36 2.76 32.61 -22.31
C LEU A 36 3.62 33.86 -22.36
N LYS A 37 3.09 35.00 -22.84
CA LYS A 37 3.79 36.28 -22.80
C LYS A 37 3.99 36.78 -21.38
N LYS A 38 2.97 36.67 -20.51
CA LYS A 38 3.06 37.10 -19.09
C LYS A 38 4.20 36.36 -18.37
N VAL A 39 4.38 35.04 -18.67
CA VAL A 39 5.46 34.23 -18.08
C VAL A 39 6.76 34.26 -18.87
N LYS A 40 6.87 35.09 -19.94
CA LYS A 40 8.05 35.26 -20.82
C LYS A 40 8.54 33.94 -21.45
N LYS A 41 7.61 33.08 -21.83
CA LYS A 41 7.93 31.76 -22.43
C LYS A 41 7.40 31.59 -23.85
N LEU A 42 6.81 32.60 -24.45
CA LEU A 42 6.21 32.52 -25.79
C LEU A 42 7.24 32.11 -26.87
N GLU A 43 8.41 32.75 -26.89
CA GLU A 43 9.48 32.41 -27.83
C GLU A 43 10.03 31.01 -27.62
N GLN A 44 10.10 30.55 -26.36
CA GLN A 44 10.58 29.21 -26.01
C GLN A 44 9.67 28.10 -26.55
N VAL A 45 8.38 28.37 -26.71
CA VAL A 45 7.43 27.37 -27.23
C VAL A 45 7.29 27.39 -28.74
N GLY A 46 7.90 28.35 -29.45
CA GLY A 46 7.86 28.47 -30.90
C GLY A 46 6.84 29.46 -31.42
N ASP A 47 6.52 30.46 -30.59
CA ASP A 47 5.62 31.59 -30.87
C ASP A 47 4.17 31.11 -31.23
N VAL A 48 3.41 31.97 -31.87
CA VAL A 48 2.00 31.76 -32.25
C VAL A 48 1.87 30.68 -33.33
N ASP A 49 2.85 30.59 -34.20
CA ASP A 49 2.84 29.65 -35.33
C ASP A 49 2.75 28.20 -34.83
N TYR A 50 3.49 27.86 -33.78
CA TYR A 50 3.41 26.51 -33.17
C TYR A 50 2.07 26.23 -32.49
N LEU A 51 1.44 27.23 -31.88
CA LEU A 51 0.10 27.08 -31.30
C LEU A 51 -0.95 26.79 -32.37
N LEU A 52 -0.85 27.45 -33.54
CA LEU A 52 -1.73 27.23 -34.67
C LEU A 52 -1.48 25.82 -35.28
N GLU A 53 -0.24 25.41 -35.44
CA GLU A 53 0.14 24.07 -35.91
C GLU A 53 -0.47 22.98 -34.99
N LEU A 54 -0.40 23.16 -33.69
CA LEU A 54 -1.00 22.21 -32.71
C LEU A 54 -2.53 22.15 -32.84
N MET A 55 -3.21 23.27 -33.07
CA MET A 55 -4.64 23.29 -33.31
C MET A 55 -5.03 22.52 -34.58
N ASP A 56 -4.31 22.71 -35.64
CA ASP A 56 -4.59 22.09 -36.93
C ASP A 56 -4.22 20.59 -36.95
N SER A 57 -3.33 20.15 -36.05
CA SER A 57 -2.87 18.76 -35.98
C SER A 57 -3.94 17.77 -35.53
N VAL A 58 -5.02 18.21 -34.85
CA VAL A 58 -6.06 17.35 -34.30
C VAL A 58 -7.45 17.88 -34.70
N SER A 59 -8.16 17.11 -35.50
CA SER A 59 -9.47 17.50 -36.04
C SER A 59 -10.64 17.30 -35.04
N THR A 60 -10.44 16.56 -33.94
CA THR A 60 -11.51 16.27 -32.98
C THR A 60 -10.97 16.02 -31.58
N SER A 61 -11.70 16.51 -30.56
CA SER A 61 -11.43 16.22 -29.15
C SER A 61 -11.94 14.87 -28.65
N ALA A 62 -12.65 14.11 -29.48
CA ALA A 62 -13.29 12.85 -29.07
C ALA A 62 -12.30 11.81 -28.51
N ASN A 63 -11.06 11.83 -28.95
CA ASN A 63 -10.02 10.89 -28.52
C ASN A 63 -9.03 11.48 -27.49
N ALA A 64 -9.33 12.62 -26.89
CA ALA A 64 -8.41 13.31 -25.99
C ALA A 64 -7.99 12.44 -24.80
N GLU A 65 -8.92 11.67 -24.21
CA GLU A 65 -8.63 10.76 -23.10
C GLU A 65 -7.67 9.64 -23.53
N TYR A 66 -7.86 9.09 -24.71
CA TYR A 66 -6.98 8.06 -25.26
C TYR A 66 -5.56 8.59 -25.50
N TYR A 67 -5.44 9.77 -26.08
CA TYR A 67 -4.13 10.41 -26.27
C TYR A 67 -3.46 10.80 -24.95
N ALA A 68 -4.22 11.28 -23.98
CA ALA A 68 -3.71 11.55 -22.64
C ALA A 68 -3.16 10.29 -21.96
N ARG A 69 -3.81 9.14 -22.17
CA ARG A 69 -3.34 7.84 -21.68
C ARG A 69 -2.01 7.43 -22.34
N ILE A 70 -1.89 7.59 -23.66
CA ILE A 70 -0.64 7.30 -24.37
C ILE A 70 0.51 8.18 -23.83
N ILE A 71 0.27 9.47 -23.66
CA ILE A 71 1.26 10.41 -23.10
C ILE A 71 1.71 9.95 -21.71
N PHE A 72 0.76 9.55 -20.89
CA PHE A 72 1.03 9.08 -19.54
C PHE A 72 1.82 7.77 -19.52
N GLU A 73 1.47 6.79 -20.36
CA GLU A 73 2.21 5.54 -20.51
C GLU A 73 3.67 5.80 -20.95
N LYS A 74 3.87 6.70 -21.91
CA LYS A 74 5.22 7.08 -22.36
C LYS A 74 6.01 7.83 -21.28
N PHE A 75 5.35 8.62 -20.45
CA PHE A 75 5.97 9.27 -19.30
C PHE A 75 6.48 8.23 -18.28
N ILE A 76 5.67 7.22 -17.97
CA ILE A 76 6.08 6.12 -17.07
C ILE A 76 7.32 5.40 -17.61
N LEU A 77 7.32 5.06 -18.90
CA LEU A 77 8.46 4.40 -19.52
C LEU A 77 9.75 5.24 -19.43
N ARG A 78 9.65 6.56 -19.66
CA ARG A 78 10.80 7.46 -19.47
C ARG A 78 11.30 7.49 -18.03
N ASN A 79 10.39 7.61 -17.06
CA ASN A 79 10.78 7.57 -15.65
C ASN A 79 11.48 6.26 -15.27
N LEU A 80 11.00 5.13 -15.80
CA LEU A 80 11.66 3.83 -15.58
C LEU A 80 13.07 3.79 -16.21
N ILE A 81 13.26 4.35 -17.40
CA ILE A 81 14.57 4.47 -18.04
C ILE A 81 15.50 5.34 -17.19
N ASP A 82 15.03 6.50 -16.74
CA ASP A 82 15.82 7.44 -15.94
C ASP A 82 16.24 6.83 -14.62
N ILE A 83 15.32 6.14 -13.94
CA ILE A 83 15.61 5.43 -12.69
C ILE A 83 16.61 4.31 -12.92
N SER A 84 16.43 3.51 -13.97
CA SER A 84 17.35 2.43 -14.31
C SER A 84 18.75 2.94 -14.63
N SER A 85 18.87 4.04 -15.37
CA SER A 85 20.14 4.70 -15.67
C SER A 85 20.82 5.21 -14.41
N ASN A 86 20.08 5.81 -13.48
CA ASN A 86 20.60 6.26 -12.19
C ASN A 86 21.07 5.09 -11.31
N ILE A 87 20.35 3.96 -11.33
CA ILE A 87 20.76 2.74 -10.62
C ILE A 87 22.08 2.23 -11.19
N VAL A 88 22.21 2.14 -12.52
CA VAL A 88 23.45 1.70 -13.19
C VAL A 88 24.61 2.60 -12.80
N GLU A 89 24.45 3.92 -12.87
CA GLU A 89 25.49 4.90 -12.50
C GLU A 89 25.95 4.69 -11.06
N ARG A 90 25.02 4.55 -10.12
CA ARG A 90 25.35 4.35 -8.70
C ARG A 90 25.98 2.99 -8.40
N CYS A 91 25.64 1.95 -9.15
CA CYS A 91 26.26 0.63 -9.04
C CYS A 91 27.73 0.64 -9.52
N LEU A 92 28.07 1.50 -10.47
CA LEU A 92 29.44 1.65 -10.97
C LEU A 92 30.32 2.48 -10.04
N ASP A 93 29.73 3.27 -9.16
CA ASP A 93 30.45 4.05 -8.16
C ASP A 93 30.68 3.23 -6.88
N SER A 94 31.91 2.78 -6.68
CA SER A 94 32.33 1.94 -5.55
C SER A 94 32.20 2.62 -4.17
N SER A 95 31.95 3.93 -4.11
CA SER A 95 31.74 4.65 -2.85
C SER A 95 30.36 4.44 -2.23
N ASN A 96 29.41 3.94 -3.02
CA ASN A 96 28.04 3.74 -2.59
C ASN A 96 27.83 2.42 -1.83
N ASN A 97 26.98 2.45 -0.81
CA ASN A 97 26.57 1.25 -0.09
C ASN A 97 25.50 0.49 -0.90
N THR A 98 25.74 -0.82 -1.10
CA THR A 98 24.86 -1.70 -1.89
C THR A 98 23.42 -1.71 -1.39
N PHE A 99 23.22 -1.77 -0.06
CA PHE A 99 21.87 -1.77 0.52
C PHE A 99 21.15 -0.43 0.31
N SER A 100 21.89 0.69 0.41
CA SER A 100 21.32 2.01 0.13
C SER A 100 20.89 2.19 -1.33
N ILE A 101 21.63 1.58 -2.28
CA ILE A 101 21.21 1.59 -3.70
C ILE A 101 19.92 0.79 -3.88
N LEU A 102 19.83 -0.37 -3.24
CA LEU A 102 18.65 -1.23 -3.32
C LEU A 102 17.40 -0.54 -2.76
N ASP A 103 17.50 0.02 -1.55
CA ASP A 103 16.41 0.74 -0.89
C ASP A 103 15.90 1.92 -1.74
N ASP A 104 16.81 2.72 -2.30
CA ASP A 104 16.46 3.86 -3.14
C ASP A 104 15.81 3.42 -4.47
N ALA A 105 16.30 2.32 -5.06
CA ALA A 105 15.72 1.75 -6.27
C ALA A 105 14.28 1.26 -6.02
N GLU A 106 14.06 0.53 -4.93
CA GLU A 106 12.72 0.07 -4.53
C GLU A 106 11.77 1.24 -4.30
N GLN A 107 12.22 2.28 -3.56
CA GLN A 107 11.39 3.44 -3.28
C GLN A 107 10.99 4.17 -4.56
N LYS A 108 11.93 4.41 -5.49
CA LYS A 108 11.65 5.10 -6.76
C LYS A 108 10.68 4.32 -7.65
N ILE A 109 10.82 2.99 -7.73
CA ILE A 109 9.89 2.14 -8.48
C ILE A 109 8.50 2.18 -7.84
N LEU A 110 8.45 2.19 -6.50
CA LEU A 110 7.20 2.29 -5.77
C LEU A 110 6.48 3.61 -6.03
N ASP A 111 7.20 4.74 -6.02
CA ASP A 111 6.64 6.07 -6.29
C ASP A 111 5.96 6.12 -7.68
N ILE A 112 6.56 5.45 -8.69
CA ILE A 112 5.90 5.28 -10.00
C ILE A 112 4.61 4.49 -9.85
N SER A 113 4.64 3.35 -9.15
CA SER A 113 3.46 2.50 -8.96
C SER A 113 2.33 3.22 -8.22
N GLU A 114 2.65 4.05 -7.23
CA GLU A 114 1.67 4.87 -6.50
C GLU A 114 1.09 5.98 -7.37
N SER A 115 1.88 6.56 -8.27
CA SER A 115 1.40 7.56 -9.24
C SER A 115 0.36 6.99 -10.22
N LEU A 116 0.43 5.69 -10.50
CA LEU A 116 -0.56 4.95 -11.30
C LEU A 116 -1.90 4.79 -10.57
N SER A 117 -1.87 4.68 -9.26
CA SER A 117 -3.04 4.49 -8.41
C SER A 117 -3.70 5.83 -8.06
N LYS A 118 -4.09 6.62 -9.08
CA LYS A 118 -4.89 7.84 -8.82
C LYS A 118 -6.19 7.43 -8.14
N LYS A 119 -6.32 7.77 -6.86
CA LYS A 119 -7.61 7.70 -6.17
C LYS A 119 -8.60 8.56 -6.96
N LYS A 120 -9.61 7.94 -7.54
CA LYS A 120 -10.73 8.67 -8.15
C LYS A 120 -11.36 9.56 -7.07
N ILE A 121 -11.62 10.81 -7.41
CA ILE A 121 -12.54 11.63 -6.60
C ILE A 121 -13.90 10.94 -6.75
N ILE A 122 -14.42 10.44 -5.64
CA ILE A 122 -15.69 9.71 -5.61
C ILE A 122 -16.77 10.70 -5.21
N SER A 123 -17.84 10.77 -5.98
CA SER A 123 -19.01 11.54 -5.62
C SER A 123 -19.75 10.82 -4.49
N VAL A 124 -20.00 11.52 -3.38
CA VAL A 124 -20.79 10.97 -2.27
C VAL A 124 -22.16 10.51 -2.74
N ARG A 125 -22.79 11.26 -3.68
CA ARG A 125 -24.09 10.92 -4.24
C ARG A 125 -24.08 9.54 -4.91
N ASP A 126 -23.04 9.23 -5.69
CA ASP A 126 -22.97 8.01 -6.49
C ASP A 126 -22.66 6.76 -5.61
N GLU A 127 -22.10 6.97 -4.42
CA GLU A 127 -21.80 5.88 -3.48
C GLU A 127 -22.85 5.70 -2.37
N MET A 128 -23.74 6.67 -2.17
CA MET A 128 -24.73 6.62 -1.07
C MET A 128 -25.63 5.39 -1.15
N ASP A 129 -26.09 5.04 -2.35
CA ASP A 129 -27.01 3.90 -2.52
C ASP A 129 -26.30 2.59 -2.14
N LYS A 130 -25.06 2.40 -2.56
CA LYS A 130 -24.24 1.22 -2.22
C LYS A 130 -23.96 1.14 -0.71
N ILE A 131 -23.61 2.28 -0.09
CA ILE A 131 -23.36 2.34 1.35
C ILE A 131 -24.65 2.00 2.12
N PHE A 132 -25.81 2.46 1.63
CA PHE A 132 -27.09 2.15 2.26
C PHE A 132 -27.41 0.65 2.17
N GLU A 133 -27.19 0.01 1.04
CA GLU A 133 -27.34 -1.44 0.86
C GLU A 133 -26.41 -2.21 1.81
N GLU A 134 -25.13 -1.83 1.88
CA GLU A 134 -24.16 -2.42 2.82
C GLU A 134 -24.61 -2.29 4.27
N LEU A 135 -25.10 -1.11 4.69
CA LEU A 135 -25.61 -0.89 6.04
C LEU A 135 -26.83 -1.74 6.35
N TYR A 136 -27.71 -1.93 5.35
CA TYR A 136 -28.89 -2.77 5.49
C TYR A 136 -28.51 -4.26 5.64
N GLU A 137 -27.58 -4.74 4.84
CA GLU A 137 -27.04 -6.10 4.95
C GLU A 137 -26.37 -6.35 6.30
N ARG A 138 -25.58 -5.39 6.82
CA ARG A 138 -24.96 -5.45 8.16
C ARG A 138 -26.01 -5.57 9.26
N LYS A 139 -27.09 -4.82 9.16
CA LYS A 139 -28.20 -4.89 10.13
C LYS A 139 -28.83 -6.28 10.16
N MET A 140 -28.95 -6.94 9.00
CA MET A 140 -29.56 -8.26 8.89
C MET A 140 -28.64 -9.39 9.35
N ASN A 141 -27.34 -9.29 9.06
CA ASN A 141 -26.42 -10.40 9.25
C ASN A 141 -25.72 -10.43 10.61
N LYS A 142 -25.79 -9.39 11.44
CA LYS A 142 -25.08 -9.25 12.72
C LYS A 142 -23.59 -9.65 12.71
N ASN A 143 -22.99 -9.70 11.53
CA ASN A 143 -21.61 -10.11 11.38
C ASN A 143 -20.66 -8.94 11.66
N ILE A 144 -19.56 -9.23 12.32
CA ILE A 144 -18.45 -8.29 12.51
C ILE A 144 -17.84 -8.02 11.14
N GLU A 145 -17.77 -6.74 10.75
CA GLU A 145 -17.26 -6.33 9.43
C GLU A 145 -15.75 -6.54 9.29
N GLY A 146 -15.02 -6.21 10.36
CA GLY A 146 -13.58 -6.35 10.41
C GLY A 146 -13.12 -7.78 10.66
N ILE A 147 -11.83 -7.94 10.83
CA ILE A 147 -11.23 -9.20 11.29
C ILE A 147 -11.50 -9.30 12.80
N PRO A 148 -12.26 -10.31 13.25
CA PRO A 148 -12.55 -10.45 14.66
C PRO A 148 -11.29 -10.72 15.48
N THR A 149 -11.17 -10.10 16.63
CA THR A 149 -10.06 -10.31 17.58
C THR A 149 -10.25 -11.57 18.40
N GLY A 150 -11.50 -12.04 18.50
CA GLY A 150 -11.92 -13.15 19.34
C GLY A 150 -12.12 -12.77 20.80
N TYR A 151 -12.20 -11.48 21.08
CA TYR A 151 -12.64 -10.89 22.35
C TYR A 151 -13.94 -10.13 22.09
N ASP A 152 -15.07 -10.72 22.50
CA ASP A 152 -16.42 -10.24 22.15
C ASP A 152 -16.65 -8.77 22.51
N GLU A 153 -16.21 -8.33 23.69
CA GLU A 153 -16.37 -6.95 24.12
C GLU A 153 -15.55 -5.98 23.24
N LEU A 154 -14.33 -6.36 22.87
CA LEU A 154 -13.48 -5.57 22.00
C LEU A 154 -14.07 -5.53 20.57
N ASP A 155 -14.51 -6.66 20.08
CA ASP A 155 -15.11 -6.78 18.76
C ASP A 155 -16.44 -6.00 18.66
N ASN A 156 -17.23 -5.96 19.74
CA ASN A 156 -18.43 -5.12 19.80
C ASN A 156 -18.13 -3.62 19.82
N LEU A 157 -17.00 -3.22 20.42
CA LEU A 157 -16.60 -1.81 20.47
C LEU A 157 -15.98 -1.33 19.14
N THR A 158 -15.21 -2.18 18.47
CA THR A 158 -14.42 -1.80 17.29
C THR A 158 -15.04 -2.24 15.97
N GLY A 159 -15.96 -3.19 15.97
CA GLY A 159 -16.42 -3.88 14.76
C GLY A 159 -15.37 -4.85 14.18
N GLY A 160 -14.37 -5.24 14.98
CA GLY A 160 -13.17 -5.97 14.51
C GLY A 160 -12.12 -5.04 13.92
N PHE A 161 -11.04 -5.60 13.37
CA PHE A 161 -9.96 -4.82 12.75
C PHE A 161 -10.22 -4.64 11.26
N HIS A 162 -10.28 -3.39 10.80
CA HIS A 162 -10.62 -3.07 9.41
C HIS A 162 -9.39 -2.96 8.51
N LYS A 163 -9.61 -3.03 7.19
CA LYS A 163 -8.54 -2.86 6.20
C LYS A 163 -7.95 -1.45 6.29
N SER A 164 -6.65 -1.35 6.08
CA SER A 164 -5.89 -0.08 6.08
C SER A 164 -5.80 0.62 7.43
N GLU A 165 -6.14 -0.04 8.53
CA GLU A 165 -5.96 0.49 9.88
C GLU A 165 -4.58 0.15 10.45
N LEU A 166 -4.06 1.06 11.24
CA LEU A 166 -2.90 0.86 12.11
C LEU A 166 -3.38 0.82 13.56
N ILE A 167 -3.26 -0.34 14.20
CA ILE A 167 -3.66 -0.54 15.59
C ILE A 167 -2.41 -0.64 16.45
N VAL A 168 -2.29 0.25 17.44
CA VAL A 168 -1.15 0.30 18.35
C VAL A 168 -1.53 -0.25 19.72
N VAL A 169 -0.84 -1.32 20.13
CA VAL A 169 -0.98 -1.89 21.47
C VAL A 169 0.22 -1.51 22.32
N ALA A 170 0.01 -0.71 23.35
CA ALA A 170 1.05 -0.26 24.27
C ALA A 170 0.84 -0.80 25.68
N GLY A 171 1.94 -0.97 26.41
CA GLY A 171 1.90 -1.43 27.79
C GLY A 171 3.30 -1.43 28.40
N ARG A 172 3.39 -1.39 29.73
CA ARG A 172 4.67 -1.52 30.45
C ARG A 172 5.28 -2.91 30.17
N PRO A 173 6.59 -3.06 30.33
CA PRO A 173 7.23 -4.38 30.25
C PRO A 173 6.50 -5.40 31.13
N SER A 174 6.40 -6.65 30.68
CA SER A 174 5.74 -7.76 31.39
C SER A 174 4.22 -7.64 31.61
N HIS A 175 3.53 -6.64 31.04
CA HIS A 175 2.06 -6.52 31.13
C HIS A 175 1.29 -7.30 30.05
N GLY A 176 1.92 -8.24 29.37
CA GLY A 176 1.24 -9.16 28.46
C GLY A 176 0.98 -8.62 27.04
N LYS A 177 1.61 -7.51 26.63
CA LYS A 177 1.45 -6.92 25.30
C LYS A 177 1.59 -7.93 24.17
N THR A 178 2.71 -8.67 24.14
CA THR A 178 2.97 -9.70 23.13
C THR A 178 1.99 -10.87 23.25
N ALA A 179 1.61 -11.27 24.47
CA ALA A 179 0.63 -12.34 24.66
C ALA A 179 -0.75 -11.95 24.10
N PHE A 180 -1.17 -10.73 24.32
CA PHE A 180 -2.43 -10.21 23.77
C PHE A 180 -2.41 -10.17 22.23
N ALA A 181 -1.35 -9.64 21.63
CA ALA A 181 -1.19 -9.61 20.17
C ALA A 181 -1.17 -11.03 19.57
N MET A 182 -0.45 -11.96 20.22
CA MET A 182 -0.41 -13.36 19.80
C MET A 182 -1.76 -14.07 19.90
N ASN A 183 -2.56 -13.76 20.92
CA ASN A 183 -3.89 -14.32 21.06
C ASN A 183 -4.84 -13.80 19.97
N ILE A 184 -4.78 -12.51 19.63
CA ILE A 184 -5.54 -11.96 18.50
C ILE A 184 -5.10 -12.64 17.19
N ALA A 185 -3.80 -12.72 16.93
CA ALA A 185 -3.25 -13.39 15.75
C ALA A 185 -3.71 -14.86 15.65
N SER A 186 -3.66 -15.57 16.77
CA SER A 186 -4.13 -16.97 16.90
C SER A 186 -5.62 -17.09 16.64
N ASN A 187 -6.45 -16.22 17.25
CA ASN A 187 -7.88 -16.23 17.01
C ASN A 187 -8.22 -15.95 15.54
N ALA A 188 -7.58 -14.92 14.94
CA ALA A 188 -7.79 -14.57 13.53
C ALA A 188 -7.45 -15.74 12.60
N ALA A 189 -6.33 -16.42 12.85
CA ALA A 189 -5.89 -17.54 12.01
C ALA A 189 -6.68 -18.83 12.27
N LEU A 190 -6.82 -19.25 13.53
CA LEU A 190 -7.40 -20.55 13.88
C LEU A 190 -8.92 -20.57 13.89
N LYS A 191 -9.56 -19.51 14.39
CA LYS A 191 -11.03 -19.44 14.51
C LYS A 191 -11.69 -18.87 13.25
N TYR A 192 -11.04 -17.89 12.64
CA TYR A 192 -11.65 -17.13 11.55
C TYR A 192 -10.97 -17.36 10.20
N GLY A 193 -9.97 -18.25 10.09
CA GLY A 193 -9.32 -18.67 8.84
C GLY A 193 -8.66 -17.51 8.08
N LYS A 194 -8.17 -16.50 8.80
CA LYS A 194 -7.47 -15.37 8.19
C LYS A 194 -5.99 -15.64 8.09
N LYS A 195 -5.37 -15.24 6.96
CA LYS A 195 -3.90 -15.26 6.84
C LYS A 195 -3.30 -14.18 7.73
N VAL A 196 -2.35 -14.54 8.58
CA VAL A 196 -1.70 -13.64 9.56
C VAL A 196 -0.19 -13.72 9.42
N ALA A 197 0.46 -12.56 9.32
CA ALA A 197 1.92 -12.43 9.37
C ALA A 197 2.35 -11.75 10.66
N ILE A 198 3.36 -12.32 11.32
CA ILE A 198 3.98 -11.77 12.54
C ILE A 198 5.45 -11.48 12.22
N PHE A 199 5.84 -10.21 12.35
CA PHE A 199 7.23 -9.77 12.27
C PHE A 199 7.72 -9.49 13.69
N SER A 200 8.64 -10.30 14.19
CA SER A 200 9.13 -10.22 15.56
C SER A 200 10.57 -9.74 15.61
N LEU A 201 10.78 -8.56 16.19
CA LEU A 201 12.13 -7.97 16.36
C LEU A 201 12.76 -8.30 17.72
N GLU A 202 11.99 -8.86 18.66
CA GLU A 202 12.42 -9.09 20.04
C GLU A 202 12.52 -10.59 20.38
N MET A 203 11.65 -11.41 19.79
CA MET A 203 11.51 -12.82 20.17
C MET A 203 11.72 -13.75 18.98
N SER A 204 12.38 -14.90 19.22
CA SER A 204 12.55 -15.92 18.19
C SER A 204 11.22 -16.58 17.80
N TYR A 205 11.14 -17.05 16.55
CA TYR A 205 9.96 -17.77 16.04
C TYR A 205 9.62 -18.99 16.92
N LYS A 206 10.63 -19.69 17.42
CA LYS A 206 10.42 -20.84 18.33
C LYS A 206 9.71 -20.44 19.61
N GLU A 207 10.10 -19.33 20.19
CA GLU A 207 9.48 -18.84 21.43
C GLU A 207 8.03 -18.42 21.23
N LEU A 208 7.74 -17.76 20.10
CA LEU A 208 6.37 -17.40 19.71
C LEU A 208 5.52 -18.64 19.48
N ILE A 209 6.06 -19.67 18.79
CA ILE A 209 5.36 -20.95 18.58
C ILE A 209 5.09 -21.64 19.93
N TYR A 210 6.05 -21.69 20.85
CA TYR A 210 5.78 -22.26 22.17
C TYR A 210 4.69 -21.51 22.94
N ARG A 211 4.65 -20.19 22.85
CA ARG A 211 3.56 -19.39 23.45
C ARG A 211 2.22 -19.68 22.80
N LEU A 212 2.18 -19.76 21.49
CA LEU A 212 0.99 -20.14 20.74
C LEU A 212 0.46 -21.50 21.17
N LEU A 213 1.34 -22.52 21.20
CA LEU A 213 1.01 -23.87 21.63
C LEU A 213 0.49 -23.88 23.05
N ALA A 214 1.18 -23.23 23.99
CA ALA A 214 0.77 -23.18 25.39
C ALA A 214 -0.62 -22.54 25.57
N SER A 215 -0.91 -21.48 24.81
CA SER A 215 -2.20 -20.78 24.84
C SER A 215 -3.32 -21.65 24.26
N VAL A 216 -3.12 -22.21 23.06
CA VAL A 216 -4.16 -22.96 22.35
C VAL A 216 -4.46 -24.28 23.04
N LEU A 217 -3.42 -25.01 23.46
CA LEU A 217 -3.55 -26.32 24.12
C LEU A 217 -3.85 -26.19 25.63
N ARG A 218 -3.80 -24.99 26.17
CA ARG A 218 -4.01 -24.70 27.61
C ARG A 218 -3.09 -25.53 28.50
N VAL A 219 -1.81 -25.57 28.14
CA VAL A 219 -0.75 -26.26 28.91
C VAL A 219 0.25 -25.25 29.44
N ASP A 220 0.93 -25.60 30.51
CA ASP A 220 1.99 -24.75 31.06
C ASP A 220 3.15 -24.60 30.09
N GLY A 221 3.42 -23.37 29.66
CA GLY A 221 4.46 -23.08 28.64
C GLY A 221 5.87 -23.45 29.09
N LYS A 222 6.16 -23.41 30.41
CA LYS A 222 7.46 -23.83 30.95
C LYS A 222 7.62 -25.34 30.88
N LYS A 223 6.56 -26.09 31.25
CA LYS A 223 6.56 -27.55 31.11
C LYS A 223 6.68 -27.97 29.66
N LEU A 224 5.97 -27.32 28.76
CA LEU A 224 6.03 -27.56 27.32
C LEU A 224 7.46 -27.35 26.78
N LYS A 225 8.08 -26.22 27.13
CA LYS A 225 9.46 -25.89 26.70
C LYS A 225 10.50 -26.87 27.23
N LEU A 226 10.29 -27.41 28.45
CA LEU A 226 11.19 -28.37 29.08
C LEU A 226 10.87 -29.83 28.72
N GLY A 227 9.83 -30.11 27.92
CA GLY A 227 9.39 -31.48 27.59
C GLY A 227 8.83 -32.25 28.80
N ARG A 228 8.34 -31.52 29.84
CA ARG A 228 7.89 -32.13 31.12
C ARG A 228 6.36 -32.16 31.24
N LEU A 229 5.69 -32.37 30.13
CA LEU A 229 4.23 -32.55 30.09
C LEU A 229 3.86 -33.91 30.68
N GLN A 230 2.72 -34.00 31.40
CA GLN A 230 2.16 -35.26 31.88
C GLN A 230 1.44 -36.01 30.76
N GLY A 231 1.15 -37.29 30.92
CA GLY A 231 0.54 -38.11 29.89
C GLY A 231 -0.73 -37.49 29.26
N HIS A 232 -1.66 -37.05 30.08
CA HIS A 232 -2.91 -36.40 29.64
C HIS A 232 -2.68 -35.06 28.93
N GLU A 233 -1.60 -34.34 29.23
CA GLU A 233 -1.20 -33.12 28.55
C GLU A 233 -0.63 -33.48 27.16
N TRP A 234 0.15 -34.60 27.06
CA TRP A 234 0.63 -35.12 25.80
C TRP A 234 -0.49 -35.59 24.89
N ASP A 235 -1.48 -36.29 25.41
CA ASP A 235 -2.66 -36.72 24.65
C ASP A 235 -3.39 -35.52 24.04
N ARG A 236 -3.55 -34.45 24.78
CA ARG A 236 -4.14 -33.20 24.30
C ARG A 236 -3.31 -32.58 23.18
N VAL A 237 -1.98 -32.52 23.35
CA VAL A 237 -1.09 -32.01 22.32
C VAL A 237 -1.24 -32.86 21.05
N ALA A 238 -1.25 -34.16 21.14
CA ALA A 238 -1.37 -35.06 20.00
C ALA A 238 -2.72 -34.90 19.26
N GLN A 239 -3.82 -34.77 20.01
CA GLN A 239 -5.16 -34.56 19.42
C GLN A 239 -5.33 -33.22 18.70
N ASP A 240 -4.81 -32.15 19.26
CA ASP A 240 -5.03 -30.80 18.75
C ASP A 240 -3.90 -30.29 17.85
N PHE A 241 -2.78 -31.03 17.73
CA PHE A 241 -1.64 -30.61 16.92
C PHE A 241 -2.02 -30.38 15.44
N GLY A 242 -2.92 -31.20 14.91
CA GLY A 242 -3.41 -31.05 13.55
C GLY A 242 -4.20 -29.75 13.32
N LYS A 243 -4.91 -29.27 14.36
CA LYS A 243 -5.68 -28.02 14.30
C LYS A 243 -4.79 -26.77 14.27
N LEU A 244 -3.51 -26.90 14.65
CA LEU A 244 -2.54 -25.81 14.67
C LEU A 244 -1.88 -25.56 13.31
N LYS A 245 -2.15 -26.41 12.32
CA LYS A 245 -1.76 -26.13 10.93
C LYS A 245 -2.67 -25.05 10.37
N THR A 246 -2.20 -23.83 10.39
CA THR A 246 -2.96 -22.64 10.01
C THR A 246 -2.10 -21.67 9.23
N ASP A 247 -2.72 -20.75 8.52
CA ASP A 247 -2.07 -19.71 7.73
C ASP A 247 -1.51 -18.57 8.62
N LEU A 248 -0.68 -18.94 9.60
CA LEU A 248 0.05 -18.02 10.46
C LEU A 248 1.53 -18.12 10.17
N TYR A 249 2.12 -17.01 9.73
CA TYR A 249 3.51 -16.90 9.30
C TYR A 249 4.29 -16.05 10.28
N ILE A 250 5.51 -16.47 10.62
CA ILE A 250 6.36 -15.76 11.58
C ILE A 250 7.70 -15.48 10.93
N ASP A 251 8.15 -14.24 11.00
CA ASP A 251 9.47 -13.79 10.63
C ASP A 251 10.15 -13.16 11.85
N ASP A 252 11.26 -13.71 12.29
CA ASP A 252 12.03 -13.26 13.45
C ASP A 252 13.37 -12.65 13.08
N SER A 253 13.51 -12.14 11.85
CA SER A 253 14.69 -11.40 11.43
C SER A 253 14.86 -10.15 12.28
N SER A 254 15.99 -9.99 12.94
CA SER A 254 16.25 -8.91 13.91
C SER A 254 16.45 -7.53 13.27
N GLU A 255 16.79 -7.48 11.98
CA GLU A 255 17.14 -6.25 11.26
C GLU A 255 16.23 -6.06 10.04
N LEU A 256 14.92 -6.06 10.27
CA LEU A 256 13.96 -5.81 9.19
C LEU A 256 13.75 -4.32 8.97
N SER A 257 14.07 -3.84 7.79
CA SER A 257 13.64 -2.52 7.33
C SER A 257 12.13 -2.50 7.06
N ILE A 258 11.52 -1.31 7.09
CA ILE A 258 10.10 -1.14 6.73
C ILE A 258 9.82 -1.63 5.30
N LEU A 259 10.79 -1.43 4.39
CA LEU A 259 10.68 -1.85 2.99
C LEU A 259 10.66 -3.38 2.87
N GLU A 260 11.50 -4.08 3.62
CA GLU A 260 11.50 -5.56 3.65
C GLU A 260 10.20 -6.12 4.23
N ILE A 261 9.69 -5.54 5.32
CA ILE A 261 8.37 -5.92 5.88
C ILE A 261 7.30 -5.76 4.81
N ARG A 262 7.30 -4.64 4.09
CA ARG A 262 6.34 -4.35 3.01
C ARG A 262 6.48 -5.35 1.86
N ALA A 263 7.70 -5.65 1.41
CA ALA A 263 7.95 -6.61 0.33
C ALA A 263 7.47 -8.02 0.72
N LYS A 264 7.84 -8.49 1.92
CA LYS A 264 7.39 -9.79 2.45
C LYS A 264 5.86 -9.86 2.59
N ALA A 265 5.23 -8.82 3.14
CA ALA A 265 3.78 -8.76 3.28
C ALA A 265 3.04 -8.76 1.93
N ARG A 266 3.57 -8.08 0.91
CA ARG A 266 3.02 -8.11 -0.44
C ARG A 266 3.10 -9.50 -1.07
N ARG A 267 4.25 -10.16 -0.96
CA ARG A 267 4.44 -11.51 -1.48
C ARG A 267 3.45 -12.48 -0.85
N MET A 268 3.30 -12.44 0.46
CA MET A 268 2.34 -13.29 1.19
C MET A 268 0.87 -13.01 0.82
N LYS A 269 0.55 -11.80 0.35
CA LYS A 269 -0.80 -11.47 -0.13
C LYS A 269 -1.07 -12.02 -1.53
N GLN A 270 -0.04 -12.28 -2.33
CA GLN A 270 -0.17 -12.81 -3.69
C GLN A 270 -0.25 -14.34 -3.71
N GLU A 271 0.33 -15.01 -2.72
CA GLU A 271 0.22 -16.45 -2.48
C GLU A 271 -1.09 -16.80 -1.74
#